data_f2ad845eeadee3b87029d10164156ab7
#
_entry.id   f2ad845eeadee3b87029d10164156ab7
#
_cell.length_a   1.000
_cell.length_b   1.000
_cell.length_c   1.000
_cell.angle_alpha   90.00
_cell.angle_beta   90.00
_cell.angle_gamma   90.00
#
_symmetry.space_group_name_H-M   'P 1'
#
loop_
_entity.id
_entity.type
_entity.pdbx_description
1 polymer ?
#
loop_
_entity_poly.entity_id
_entity_poly.type
_entity_poly.pdbx_seq_one_letter_code
_entity_poly.pdbx_strand_id
1 'polypeptide(L)'
;MAHKGPHISISPDYVVNRILRINIDDFAEWPESVRHLAIAIAEELFLVAYNPFINVETVRNSVHARFERESMALAHYFANAIGEGITMFWSAYEAERSFREELISALRNILPNECILSSPSALVASATDATDLRMELPLLVVEPDSAEQVAALVKLANDMKFALIPRGGGSGMTGGAVPARKRTVIVSLTRLTKIGPIDLENMTVTVEAGAITQNVIKAVDAAGALFSVDPASKQASSIGGNVSENAGGPSAFEYGTTLDNLLWWRMVTPTGEIISVERENHPRHKILPEETAVFVVK
;
A
#
# COMPACT_ATOMS: atom_id res chain seq x y z
N MET A 1 17.85 21.99 -23.72
CA MET A 1 18.59 20.76 -23.34
C MET A 1 17.73 20.00 -22.37
N ALA A 2 17.11 18.91 -22.79
CA ALA A 2 16.26 18.09 -21.93
C ALA A 2 17.17 17.28 -21.00
N HIS A 3 17.02 17.48 -19.69
CA HIS A 3 17.63 16.61 -18.69
C HIS A 3 17.06 15.20 -18.86
N LYS A 4 17.83 14.31 -19.46
CA LYS A 4 17.61 12.86 -19.32
C LYS A 4 18.01 12.49 -17.89
N GLY A 5 17.01 12.36 -17.01
CA GLY A 5 17.20 11.74 -15.73
C GLY A 5 17.72 10.31 -15.92
N PRO A 6 18.42 9.72 -14.93
CA PRO A 6 18.92 8.36 -15.06
C PRO A 6 17.73 7.43 -15.29
N HIS A 7 17.67 6.82 -16.49
CA HIS A 7 16.79 5.69 -16.73
C HIS A 7 17.34 4.53 -15.88
N ILE A 8 16.72 4.29 -14.74
CA ILE A 8 16.93 3.03 -13.98
C ILE A 8 16.25 1.94 -14.81
N SER A 9 16.97 1.40 -15.79
CA SER A 9 16.54 0.16 -16.43
C SER A 9 16.79 -0.96 -15.43
N ILE A 10 15.76 -1.73 -15.10
CA ILE A 10 15.93 -2.97 -14.34
C ILE A 10 16.80 -3.88 -15.21
N SER A 11 17.95 -4.31 -14.69
CA SER A 11 18.87 -5.20 -15.42
C SER A 11 18.15 -6.51 -15.74
N PRO A 12 18.28 -7.05 -16.97
CA PRO A 12 17.72 -8.35 -17.32
C PRO A 12 18.16 -9.47 -16.36
N ASP A 13 19.38 -9.43 -15.86
CA ASP A 13 19.91 -10.40 -14.91
C ASP A 13 19.15 -10.35 -13.57
N TYR A 14 18.79 -9.15 -13.12
CA TYR A 14 17.93 -8.99 -11.95
C TYR A 14 16.54 -9.60 -12.17
N VAL A 15 15.95 -9.44 -13.35
CA VAL A 15 14.63 -10.03 -13.67
C VAL A 15 14.72 -11.56 -13.68
N VAL A 16 15.77 -12.13 -14.27
CA VAL A 16 16.02 -13.59 -14.27
C VAL A 16 16.16 -14.12 -12.84
N ASN A 17 16.98 -13.48 -12.03
CA ASN A 17 17.15 -13.87 -10.62
C ASN A 17 15.83 -13.79 -9.83
N ARG A 18 15.08 -12.68 -9.99
CA ARG A 18 13.84 -12.46 -9.25
C ARG A 18 12.73 -13.43 -9.63
N ILE A 19 12.62 -13.77 -10.90
CA ILE A 19 11.55 -14.59 -11.47
C ILE A 19 11.89 -16.07 -11.52
N LEU A 20 13.05 -16.42 -12.07
CA LEU A 20 13.47 -17.81 -12.24
C LEU A 20 14.35 -18.31 -11.08
N ARG A 21 14.73 -17.42 -10.15
CA ARG A 21 15.61 -17.75 -8.99
C ARG A 21 16.98 -18.27 -9.37
N ILE A 22 17.46 -17.95 -10.57
CA ILE A 22 18.80 -18.27 -11.05
C ILE A 22 19.78 -17.25 -10.42
N ASN A 23 20.88 -17.74 -9.86
CA ASN A 23 21.88 -16.86 -9.25
C ASN A 23 22.51 -15.93 -10.30
N ILE A 24 22.71 -14.64 -9.96
CA ILE A 24 23.21 -13.63 -10.91
C ILE A 24 24.64 -13.95 -11.35
N ASP A 25 25.50 -14.35 -10.41
CA ASP A 25 26.91 -14.65 -10.71
C ASP A 25 27.04 -15.87 -11.62
N ASP A 26 26.28 -16.93 -11.34
CA ASP A 26 26.24 -18.11 -12.19
C ASP A 26 25.66 -17.76 -13.58
N PHE A 27 24.61 -16.95 -13.64
CA PHE A 27 23.95 -16.54 -14.87
C PHE A 27 24.85 -15.73 -15.79
N ALA A 28 25.74 -14.92 -15.24
CA ALA A 28 26.72 -14.12 -16.00
C ALA A 28 27.67 -15.01 -16.84
N GLU A 29 27.98 -16.21 -16.36
CA GLU A 29 28.87 -17.17 -17.02
C GLU A 29 28.14 -18.05 -18.08
N TRP A 30 26.82 -17.92 -18.21
CA TRP A 30 26.06 -18.72 -19.15
C TRP A 30 26.30 -18.30 -20.60
N PRO A 31 26.24 -19.24 -21.59
CA PRO A 31 26.32 -18.91 -23.00
C PRO A 31 25.24 -17.88 -23.41
N GLU A 32 25.57 -16.98 -24.31
CA GLU A 32 24.71 -15.86 -24.71
C GLU A 32 23.32 -16.33 -25.19
N SER A 33 23.27 -17.39 -25.99
CA SER A 33 22.01 -17.96 -26.48
C SER A 33 21.12 -18.50 -25.37
N VAL A 34 21.72 -19.07 -24.31
CA VAL A 34 20.98 -19.58 -23.14
C VAL A 34 20.46 -18.41 -22.29
N ARG A 35 21.29 -17.39 -22.13
CA ARG A 35 20.89 -16.16 -21.41
C ARG A 35 19.73 -15.47 -22.09
N HIS A 36 19.75 -15.36 -23.42
CA HIS A 36 18.64 -14.76 -24.18
C HIS A 36 17.31 -15.51 -23.96
N LEU A 37 17.32 -16.85 -23.94
CA LEU A 37 16.12 -17.63 -23.65
C LEU A 37 15.61 -17.39 -22.23
N ALA A 38 16.51 -17.45 -21.23
CA ALA A 38 16.13 -17.23 -19.84
C ALA A 38 15.57 -15.82 -19.61
N ILE A 39 16.18 -14.80 -20.23
CA ILE A 39 15.70 -13.41 -20.16
C ILE A 39 14.30 -13.30 -20.77
N ALA A 40 14.09 -13.81 -21.98
CA ALA A 40 12.81 -13.73 -22.68
C ALA A 40 11.69 -14.41 -21.86
N ILE A 41 11.95 -15.57 -21.26
CA ILE A 41 11.00 -16.27 -20.38
C ILE A 41 10.76 -15.47 -19.10
N ALA A 42 11.81 -14.96 -18.46
CA ALA A 42 11.69 -14.20 -17.23
C ALA A 42 10.90 -12.90 -17.42
N GLU A 43 11.06 -12.22 -18.56
CA GLU A 43 10.30 -11.02 -18.91
C GLU A 43 8.81 -11.32 -19.11
N GLU A 44 8.45 -12.41 -19.80
CA GLU A 44 7.05 -12.82 -19.95
C GLU A 44 6.42 -13.16 -18.57
N LEU A 45 7.12 -13.90 -17.74
CA LEU A 45 6.66 -14.23 -16.38
C LEU A 45 6.63 -13.01 -15.45
N PHE A 46 7.52 -12.05 -15.64
CA PHE A 46 7.51 -10.78 -14.92
C PHE A 46 6.21 -10.00 -15.17
N LEU A 47 5.74 -10.01 -16.43
CA LEU A 47 4.45 -9.40 -16.76
C LEU A 47 3.30 -10.07 -16.00
N VAL A 48 3.30 -11.39 -15.84
CA VAL A 48 2.29 -12.10 -15.02
C VAL A 48 2.34 -11.65 -13.56
N ALA A 49 3.54 -11.47 -13.03
CA ALA A 49 3.71 -11.08 -11.63
C ALA A 49 3.29 -9.63 -11.32
N TYR A 50 3.44 -8.70 -12.27
CA TYR A 50 3.32 -7.26 -12.03
C TYR A 50 2.33 -6.52 -12.92
N ASN A 51 1.68 -7.19 -13.87
CA ASN A 51 0.63 -6.62 -14.70
C ASN A 51 -0.71 -7.36 -14.52
N PRO A 52 -1.60 -6.86 -13.65
CA PRO A 52 -2.86 -7.54 -13.37
C PRO A 52 -3.88 -7.50 -14.53
N PHE A 53 -3.56 -6.81 -15.63
CA PHE A 53 -4.40 -6.76 -16.84
C PHE A 53 -4.06 -7.84 -17.85
N ILE A 54 -2.98 -8.61 -17.64
CA ILE A 54 -2.52 -9.60 -18.62
C ILE A 54 -3.40 -10.85 -18.60
N ASN A 55 -3.56 -11.47 -19.77
CA ASN A 55 -4.15 -12.80 -19.84
C ASN A 55 -3.11 -13.86 -19.47
N VAL A 56 -3.21 -14.39 -18.27
CA VAL A 56 -2.24 -15.32 -17.68
C VAL A 56 -2.11 -16.60 -18.48
N GLU A 57 -3.22 -17.16 -18.98
CA GLU A 57 -3.20 -18.41 -19.77
C GLU A 57 -2.49 -18.22 -21.12
N THR A 58 -2.65 -17.06 -21.74
CA THR A 58 -1.92 -16.73 -22.97
C THR A 58 -0.41 -16.74 -22.75
N VAL A 59 0.04 -16.11 -21.63
CA VAL A 59 1.47 -16.09 -21.29
C VAL A 59 1.97 -17.48 -20.90
N ARG A 60 1.18 -18.24 -20.14
CA ARG A 60 1.53 -19.62 -19.76
C ARG A 60 1.80 -20.47 -20.99
N ASN A 61 0.91 -20.42 -21.98
CA ASN A 61 1.04 -21.16 -23.22
C ASN A 61 2.24 -20.67 -24.05
N SER A 62 2.49 -19.37 -24.12
CA SER A 62 3.66 -18.79 -24.82
C SER A 62 4.96 -19.26 -24.22
N VAL A 63 5.11 -19.15 -22.88
CA VAL A 63 6.31 -19.58 -22.15
C VAL A 63 6.55 -21.08 -22.35
N HIS A 64 5.51 -21.90 -22.25
CA HIS A 64 5.62 -23.35 -22.42
C HIS A 64 6.08 -23.72 -23.84
N ALA A 65 5.42 -23.19 -24.87
CA ALA A 65 5.76 -23.45 -26.26
C ALA A 65 7.18 -22.96 -26.64
N ARG A 66 7.60 -21.80 -26.07
CA ARG A 66 8.95 -21.28 -26.25
C ARG A 66 9.98 -22.19 -25.60
N PHE A 67 9.76 -22.56 -24.35
CA PHE A 67 10.67 -23.42 -23.61
C PHE A 67 10.82 -24.79 -24.27
N GLU A 68 9.74 -25.45 -24.65
CA GLU A 68 9.77 -26.75 -25.36
C GLU A 68 10.59 -26.68 -26.67
N ARG A 69 10.36 -25.64 -27.46
CA ARG A 69 11.04 -25.49 -28.75
C ARG A 69 12.53 -25.23 -28.61
N GLU A 70 12.93 -24.35 -27.68
CA GLU A 70 14.29 -23.82 -27.61
C GLU A 70 15.17 -24.62 -26.64
N SER A 71 14.60 -25.28 -25.64
CA SER A 71 15.36 -26.07 -24.64
C SER A 71 15.98 -27.33 -25.21
N MET A 72 15.43 -27.90 -26.33
CA MET A 72 15.96 -29.10 -26.98
C MET A 72 17.39 -28.93 -27.50
N ALA A 73 17.81 -27.71 -27.79
CA ALA A 73 19.16 -27.41 -28.28
C ALA A 73 20.14 -27.07 -27.13
N LEU A 74 19.68 -27.04 -25.88
CA LEU A 74 20.50 -26.66 -24.73
C LEU A 74 21.16 -27.87 -24.06
N ALA A 75 22.30 -27.62 -23.42
CA ALA A 75 22.83 -28.59 -22.47
C ALA A 75 21.83 -28.83 -21.32
N HIS A 76 21.73 -30.07 -20.87
CA HIS A 76 20.75 -30.53 -19.89
C HIS A 76 20.74 -29.69 -18.61
N TYR A 77 21.91 -29.26 -18.15
CA TYR A 77 22.05 -28.37 -16.97
C TYR A 77 21.26 -27.07 -17.10
N PHE A 78 21.39 -26.36 -18.23
CA PHE A 78 20.70 -25.09 -18.44
C PHE A 78 19.20 -25.27 -18.64
N ALA A 79 18.82 -26.29 -19.42
CA ALA A 79 17.42 -26.61 -19.63
C ALA A 79 16.70 -26.92 -18.29
N ASN A 80 17.35 -27.70 -17.42
CA ASN A 80 16.82 -28.00 -16.10
C ASN A 80 16.68 -26.75 -15.23
N ALA A 81 17.71 -25.90 -15.15
CA ALA A 81 17.67 -24.70 -14.32
C ALA A 81 16.53 -23.74 -14.73
N ILE A 82 16.35 -23.54 -16.06
CA ILE A 82 15.24 -22.70 -16.57
C ILE A 82 13.89 -23.38 -16.29
N GLY A 83 13.76 -24.68 -16.57
CA GLY A 83 12.53 -25.46 -16.35
C GLY A 83 12.09 -25.50 -14.89
N GLU A 84 13.03 -25.67 -13.98
CA GLU A 84 12.78 -25.59 -12.53
C GLU A 84 12.31 -24.19 -12.13
N GLY A 85 12.95 -23.12 -12.65
CA GLY A 85 12.54 -21.75 -12.42
C GLY A 85 11.11 -21.47 -12.87
N ILE A 86 10.72 -21.93 -14.07
CA ILE A 86 9.35 -21.84 -14.60
C ILE A 86 8.37 -22.59 -13.69
N THR A 87 8.71 -23.80 -13.27
CA THR A 87 7.88 -24.64 -12.40
C THR A 87 7.67 -23.98 -11.04
N MET A 88 8.75 -23.48 -10.44
CA MET A 88 8.67 -22.76 -9.16
C MET A 88 7.83 -21.48 -9.27
N PHE A 89 7.96 -20.74 -10.38
CA PHE A 89 7.14 -19.56 -10.61
C PHE A 89 5.65 -19.89 -10.65
N TRP A 90 5.24 -20.86 -11.45
CA TRP A 90 3.82 -21.23 -11.55
C TRP A 90 3.28 -21.83 -10.25
N SER A 91 4.06 -22.64 -9.55
CA SER A 91 3.67 -23.17 -8.25
C SER A 91 3.43 -22.03 -7.23
N ALA A 92 4.31 -21.04 -7.20
CA ALA A 92 4.15 -19.87 -6.34
C ALA A 92 2.93 -19.02 -6.75
N TYR A 93 2.71 -18.83 -8.06
CA TYR A 93 1.57 -18.10 -8.59
C TYR A 93 0.24 -18.75 -8.19
N GLU A 94 0.11 -20.07 -8.36
CA GLU A 94 -1.11 -20.80 -7.97
C GLU A 94 -1.34 -20.77 -6.45
N ALA A 95 -0.28 -20.87 -5.66
CA ALA A 95 -0.38 -20.76 -4.21
C ALA A 95 -0.89 -19.37 -3.77
N GLU A 96 -0.41 -18.29 -4.41
CA GLU A 96 -0.90 -16.94 -4.14
C GLU A 96 -2.36 -16.75 -4.61
N ARG A 97 -2.74 -17.35 -5.72
CA ARG A 97 -4.12 -17.32 -6.22
C ARG A 97 -5.07 -18.03 -5.24
N SER A 98 -4.72 -19.24 -4.83
CA SER A 98 -5.51 -20.01 -3.86
C SER A 98 -5.63 -19.28 -2.51
N PHE A 99 -4.54 -18.70 -2.03
CA PHE A 99 -4.54 -17.89 -0.81
C PHE A 99 -5.48 -16.68 -0.94
N ARG A 100 -5.45 -16.00 -2.09
CA ARG A 100 -6.33 -14.86 -2.36
C ARG A 100 -7.82 -15.27 -2.37
N GLU A 101 -8.17 -16.41 -2.93
CA GLU A 101 -9.54 -16.93 -2.96
C GLU A 101 -10.02 -17.27 -1.53
N GLU A 102 -9.17 -17.93 -0.73
CA GLU A 102 -9.44 -18.20 0.68
C GLU A 102 -9.63 -16.90 1.48
N LEU A 103 -8.75 -15.93 1.28
CA LEU A 103 -8.82 -14.62 1.92
C LEU A 103 -10.11 -13.88 1.58
N ILE A 104 -10.53 -13.87 0.31
CA ILE A 104 -11.80 -13.26 -0.11
C ILE A 104 -12.98 -13.94 0.60
N SER A 105 -12.95 -15.27 0.73
CA SER A 105 -13.99 -16.01 1.45
C SER A 105 -14.05 -15.61 2.94
N ALA A 106 -12.90 -15.46 3.58
CA ALA A 106 -12.83 -15.05 4.98
C ALA A 106 -13.29 -13.58 5.17
N LEU A 107 -12.88 -12.68 4.27
CA LEU A 107 -13.25 -11.26 4.30
C LEU A 107 -14.75 -11.02 4.18
N ARG A 108 -15.49 -11.87 3.47
CA ARG A 108 -16.96 -11.79 3.35
C ARG A 108 -17.71 -11.93 4.66
N ASN A 109 -17.07 -12.48 5.70
CA ASN A 109 -17.64 -12.52 7.05
C ASN A 109 -17.46 -11.20 7.82
N ILE A 110 -16.64 -10.28 7.30
CA ILE A 110 -16.31 -9.00 7.95
C ILE A 110 -16.88 -7.83 7.14
N LEU A 111 -16.81 -7.92 5.81
CA LEU A 111 -17.12 -6.83 4.90
C LEU A 111 -18.14 -7.25 3.84
N PRO A 112 -19.00 -6.33 3.39
CA PRO A 112 -19.79 -6.52 2.19
C PRO A 112 -18.93 -6.77 0.94
N ASN A 113 -19.47 -7.51 -0.04
CA ASN A 113 -18.72 -7.86 -1.24
C ASN A 113 -18.20 -6.63 -2.02
N GLU A 114 -18.98 -5.57 -2.09
CA GLU A 114 -18.63 -4.31 -2.75
C GLU A 114 -17.47 -3.57 -2.08
N CYS A 115 -17.14 -3.92 -0.83
CA CYS A 115 -16.01 -3.38 -0.08
C CYS A 115 -14.73 -4.22 -0.22
N ILE A 116 -14.76 -5.30 -1.03
CA ILE A 116 -13.61 -6.17 -1.30
C ILE A 116 -13.23 -6.01 -2.77
N LEU A 117 -12.27 -5.13 -3.04
CA LEU A 117 -11.87 -4.76 -4.39
C LEU A 117 -10.71 -5.62 -4.87
N SER A 118 -10.93 -6.30 -6.00
CA SER A 118 -9.94 -7.19 -6.63
C SER A 118 -9.69 -6.85 -8.10
N SER A 119 -10.32 -5.79 -8.61
CA SER A 119 -10.15 -5.39 -10.01
C SER A 119 -8.72 -4.90 -10.26
N PRO A 120 -8.15 -5.16 -11.44
CA PRO A 120 -6.82 -4.68 -11.81
C PRO A 120 -6.62 -3.19 -11.57
N SER A 121 -7.61 -2.36 -11.91
CA SER A 121 -7.57 -0.91 -11.72
C SER A 121 -7.47 -0.51 -10.24
N ALA A 122 -8.23 -1.16 -9.35
CA ALA A 122 -8.16 -0.90 -7.91
C ALA A 122 -6.80 -1.29 -7.32
N LEU A 123 -6.24 -2.43 -7.74
CA LEU A 123 -4.93 -2.88 -7.27
C LEU A 123 -3.82 -1.92 -7.69
N VAL A 124 -3.79 -1.51 -8.98
CA VAL A 124 -2.77 -0.59 -9.50
C VAL A 124 -2.90 0.79 -8.86
N ALA A 125 -4.12 1.33 -8.73
CA ALA A 125 -4.35 2.64 -8.09
C ALA A 125 -3.89 2.67 -6.63
N SER A 126 -3.88 1.53 -5.94
CA SER A 126 -3.47 1.41 -4.54
C SER A 126 -2.03 0.94 -4.34
N ALA A 127 -1.32 0.63 -5.43
CA ALA A 127 0.08 0.19 -5.38
C ALA A 127 1.10 1.34 -5.34
N THR A 128 0.65 2.59 -5.53
CA THR A 128 1.50 3.78 -5.59
C THR A 128 0.96 4.88 -4.69
N ASP A 129 1.82 5.79 -4.25
CA ASP A 129 1.47 7.03 -3.57
C ASP A 129 2.18 8.22 -4.26
N ALA A 130 2.51 9.29 -3.53
CA ALA A 130 3.25 10.42 -4.08
C ALA A 130 4.78 10.19 -4.13
N THR A 131 5.25 9.00 -3.75
CA THR A 131 6.66 8.62 -3.93
C THR A 131 6.91 8.06 -5.32
N ASP A 132 8.17 7.94 -5.72
CA ASP A 132 8.62 7.23 -6.92
C ASP A 132 8.92 5.74 -6.65
N LEU A 133 8.63 5.27 -5.45
CA LEU A 133 8.85 3.89 -5.05
C LEU A 133 7.93 2.94 -5.83
N ARG A 134 8.53 1.96 -6.48
CA ARG A 134 7.83 0.87 -7.14
C ARG A 134 7.76 -0.31 -6.20
N MET A 135 6.58 -0.53 -5.64
CA MET A 135 6.31 -1.57 -4.67
C MET A 135 5.60 -2.77 -5.29
N GLU A 136 5.28 -3.74 -4.47
CA GLU A 136 4.49 -4.90 -4.88
C GLU A 136 3.04 -4.49 -5.19
N LEU A 137 2.35 -5.29 -5.99
CA LEU A 137 0.89 -5.17 -6.11
C LEU A 137 0.23 -5.73 -4.85
N PRO A 138 -0.81 -5.06 -4.32
CA PRO A 138 -1.58 -5.64 -3.23
C PRO A 138 -2.39 -6.85 -3.72
N LEU A 139 -2.67 -7.80 -2.81
CA LEU A 139 -3.59 -8.90 -3.09
C LEU A 139 -5.01 -8.39 -3.32
N LEU A 140 -5.44 -7.47 -2.47
CA LEU A 140 -6.78 -6.89 -2.43
C LEU A 140 -6.71 -5.48 -1.88
N VAL A 141 -7.74 -4.71 -2.16
CA VAL A 141 -8.07 -3.47 -1.46
C VAL A 141 -9.39 -3.69 -0.73
N VAL A 142 -9.46 -3.33 0.54
CA VAL A 142 -10.68 -3.41 1.34
C VAL A 142 -11.08 -2.04 1.86
N GLU A 143 -12.39 -1.80 1.93
CA GLU A 143 -12.96 -0.51 2.33
C GLU A 143 -13.89 -0.66 3.53
N PRO A 144 -13.34 -0.75 4.77
CA PRO A 144 -14.15 -0.80 5.98
C PRO A 144 -14.89 0.53 6.21
N ASP A 145 -16.08 0.45 6.84
CA ASP A 145 -16.91 1.60 7.20
C ASP A 145 -16.99 1.83 8.72
N SER A 146 -16.29 1.03 9.52
CA SER A 146 -16.26 1.12 10.99
C SER A 146 -14.92 0.70 11.57
N ALA A 147 -14.63 1.17 12.80
CA ALA A 147 -13.44 0.78 13.54
C ALA A 147 -13.46 -0.72 13.91
N GLU A 148 -14.64 -1.26 14.14
CA GLU A 148 -14.88 -2.67 14.46
C GLU A 148 -14.50 -3.58 13.29
N GLN A 149 -14.83 -3.19 12.06
CA GLN A 149 -14.39 -3.89 10.85
C GLN A 149 -12.87 -3.81 10.69
N VAL A 150 -12.24 -2.66 10.94
CA VAL A 150 -10.78 -2.54 10.93
C VAL A 150 -10.15 -3.47 11.97
N ALA A 151 -10.70 -3.53 13.19
CA ALA A 151 -10.23 -4.43 14.24
C ALA A 151 -10.34 -5.91 13.84
N ALA A 152 -11.45 -6.30 13.22
CA ALA A 152 -11.66 -7.65 12.70
C ALA A 152 -10.67 -7.99 11.57
N LEU A 153 -10.38 -7.03 10.67
CA LEU A 153 -9.37 -7.19 9.62
C LEU A 153 -7.97 -7.42 10.19
N VAL A 154 -7.59 -6.68 11.25
CA VAL A 154 -6.29 -6.86 11.92
C VAL A 154 -6.17 -8.25 12.54
N LYS A 155 -7.23 -8.74 13.20
CA LYS A 155 -7.25 -10.10 13.76
C LYS A 155 -7.12 -11.15 12.66
N LEU A 156 -7.90 -11.02 11.58
CA LEU A 156 -7.81 -11.92 10.42
C LEU A 156 -6.40 -11.91 9.80
N ALA A 157 -5.77 -10.72 9.70
CA ALA A 157 -4.40 -10.62 9.18
C ALA A 157 -3.37 -11.33 10.06
N ASN A 158 -3.56 -11.26 11.38
CA ASN A 158 -2.72 -12.00 12.32
C ASN A 158 -2.92 -13.53 12.21
N ASP A 159 -4.14 -13.99 11.98
CA ASP A 159 -4.45 -15.42 11.85
C ASP A 159 -3.93 -16.00 10.52
N MET A 160 -4.24 -15.33 9.40
CA MET A 160 -3.88 -15.79 8.06
C MET A 160 -2.48 -15.36 7.58
N LYS A 161 -1.73 -14.57 8.39
CA LYS A 161 -0.35 -14.13 8.12
C LYS A 161 -0.19 -13.34 6.81
N PHE A 162 -1.00 -12.30 6.63
CA PHE A 162 -0.82 -11.29 5.59
C PHE A 162 -0.59 -9.90 6.19
N ALA A 163 -0.03 -8.99 5.41
CA ALA A 163 0.22 -7.61 5.85
C ALA A 163 -0.98 -6.72 5.56
N LEU A 164 -1.26 -5.77 6.45
CA LEU A 164 -2.22 -4.69 6.24
C LEU A 164 -1.46 -3.36 6.09
N ILE A 165 -1.88 -2.56 5.11
CA ILE A 165 -1.41 -1.19 4.92
C ILE A 165 -2.62 -0.27 4.94
N PRO A 166 -2.78 0.59 5.95
CA PRO A 166 -3.83 1.60 5.96
C PRO A 166 -3.53 2.68 4.91
N ARG A 167 -4.57 3.09 4.18
CA ARG A 167 -4.45 4.10 3.14
C ARG A 167 -5.57 5.13 3.24
N GLY A 168 -5.20 6.39 3.40
CA GLY A 168 -6.07 7.54 3.20
C GLY A 168 -6.06 7.99 1.75
N GLY A 169 -5.66 9.21 1.47
CA GLY A 169 -5.56 9.75 0.12
C GLY A 169 -4.35 9.31 -0.69
N GLY A 170 -3.39 8.60 -0.10
CA GLY A 170 -2.15 8.21 -0.77
C GLY A 170 -1.26 9.38 -1.20
N SER A 171 -1.36 10.51 -0.52
CA SER A 171 -0.63 11.74 -0.80
C SER A 171 0.70 11.87 -0.04
N GLY A 172 1.04 10.88 0.79
CA GLY A 172 2.29 10.83 1.55
C GLY A 172 3.51 10.61 0.64
N MET A 173 4.67 11.08 1.13
CA MET A 173 5.95 10.98 0.41
C MET A 173 6.97 10.10 1.15
N THR A 174 6.50 9.25 2.08
CA THR A 174 7.33 8.36 2.90
C THR A 174 7.20 6.88 2.51
N GLY A 175 6.29 6.55 1.59
CA GLY A 175 6.00 5.19 1.19
C GLY A 175 5.11 4.42 2.17
N GLY A 176 4.53 5.10 3.17
CA GLY A 176 3.69 4.48 4.20
C GLY A 176 2.35 3.92 3.71
N ALA A 177 1.88 4.34 2.52
CA ALA A 177 0.60 3.94 1.95
C ALA A 177 0.69 2.90 0.83
N VAL A 178 1.89 2.34 0.58
CA VAL A 178 2.13 1.40 -0.54
C VAL A 178 2.57 0.02 -0.05
N PRO A 179 2.21 -1.07 -0.77
CA PRO A 179 2.57 -2.42 -0.37
C PRO A 179 4.06 -2.68 -0.56
N ALA A 180 4.79 -2.92 0.53
CA ALA A 180 6.22 -3.24 0.53
C ALA A 180 6.51 -4.75 0.47
N ARG A 181 5.50 -5.60 0.56
CA ARG A 181 5.62 -7.07 0.63
C ARG A 181 4.54 -7.73 -0.21
N LYS A 182 4.84 -8.93 -0.70
CA LYS A 182 3.79 -9.85 -1.16
C LYS A 182 2.80 -10.14 -0.02
N ARG A 183 1.60 -10.58 -0.36
CA ARG A 183 0.51 -10.83 0.59
C ARG A 183 0.17 -9.61 1.43
N THR A 184 0.09 -8.46 0.79
CA THR A 184 -0.39 -7.22 1.41
C THR A 184 -1.82 -6.95 0.96
N VAL A 185 -2.67 -6.54 1.91
CA VAL A 185 -4.01 -5.99 1.67
C VAL A 185 -3.99 -4.52 2.04
N ILE A 186 -4.45 -3.67 1.14
CA ILE A 186 -4.65 -2.24 1.41
C ILE A 186 -5.98 -2.04 2.11
N VAL A 187 -5.97 -1.37 3.25
CA VAL A 187 -7.16 -0.94 3.99
C VAL A 187 -7.43 0.51 3.62
N SER A 188 -8.28 0.73 2.63
CA SER A 188 -8.70 2.06 2.20
C SER A 188 -9.70 2.64 3.20
N LEU A 189 -9.42 3.80 3.74
CA LEU A 189 -10.27 4.47 4.73
C LEU A 189 -11.27 5.45 4.07
N THR A 190 -11.44 5.38 2.77
CA THR A 190 -12.28 6.30 1.98
C THR A 190 -13.77 6.27 2.35
N ARG A 191 -14.24 5.26 3.08
CA ARG A 191 -15.62 5.17 3.58
C ARG A 191 -15.78 5.78 4.97
N LEU A 192 -14.71 6.02 5.71
CA LEU A 192 -14.70 6.64 7.03
C LEU A 192 -14.54 8.16 6.89
N THR A 193 -15.58 8.84 6.44
CA THR A 193 -15.48 10.27 6.01
C THR A 193 -16.37 11.22 6.81
N LYS A 194 -17.01 10.75 7.86
CA LYS A 194 -17.94 11.57 8.64
C LYS A 194 -17.21 12.71 9.33
N ILE A 195 -17.80 13.92 9.22
CA ILE A 195 -17.42 15.12 9.95
C ILE A 195 -18.53 15.37 10.99
N GLY A 196 -18.17 15.35 12.25
CA GLY A 196 -19.09 15.61 13.36
C GLY A 196 -19.45 17.09 13.50
N PRO A 197 -20.28 17.43 14.49
CA PRO A 197 -20.59 18.83 14.81
C PRO A 197 -19.30 19.60 15.15
N ILE A 198 -19.27 20.86 14.72
CA ILE A 198 -18.19 21.78 15.08
C ILE A 198 -18.56 22.46 16.39
N ASP A 199 -17.73 22.27 17.38
CA ASP A 199 -17.86 22.90 18.69
C ASP A 199 -17.07 24.21 18.71
N LEU A 200 -17.77 25.34 18.52
CA LEU A 200 -17.15 26.66 18.51
C LEU A 200 -16.78 27.15 19.91
N GLU A 201 -17.38 26.64 20.97
CA GLU A 201 -17.03 26.99 22.33
C GLU A 201 -15.67 26.42 22.74
N ASN A 202 -15.44 25.15 22.38
CA ASN A 202 -14.19 24.45 22.67
C ASN A 202 -13.20 24.49 21.48
N MET A 203 -13.61 25.05 20.33
CA MET A 203 -12.83 25.11 19.09
C MET A 203 -12.35 23.72 18.63
N THR A 204 -13.28 22.77 18.61
CA THR A 204 -12.98 21.37 18.28
C THR A 204 -13.93 20.80 17.22
N VAL A 205 -13.46 19.80 16.50
CA VAL A 205 -14.26 18.97 15.60
C VAL A 205 -13.77 17.52 15.68
N THR A 206 -14.71 16.59 15.79
CA THR A 206 -14.41 15.15 15.68
C THR A 206 -14.70 14.69 14.26
N VAL A 207 -13.71 14.02 13.65
CA VAL A 207 -13.81 13.55 12.27
C VAL A 207 -13.32 12.10 12.15
N GLU A 208 -13.83 11.37 11.17
CA GLU A 208 -13.33 10.05 10.83
C GLU A 208 -12.02 10.13 10.05
N ALA A 209 -11.20 9.08 10.14
CA ALA A 209 -9.83 9.06 9.63
C ALA A 209 -9.71 9.26 8.12
N GLY A 210 -10.71 8.84 7.34
CA GLY A 210 -10.77 9.00 5.88
C GLY A 210 -11.32 10.34 5.40
N ALA A 211 -11.78 11.23 6.31
CA ALA A 211 -12.27 12.55 5.94
C ALA A 211 -11.16 13.36 5.24
N ILE A 212 -11.47 13.86 4.05
CA ILE A 212 -10.52 14.66 3.27
C ILE A 212 -10.31 16.01 3.96
N THR A 213 -9.06 16.41 4.14
CA THR A 213 -8.66 17.63 4.85
C THR A 213 -9.38 18.86 4.34
N GLN A 214 -9.48 19.03 3.01
CA GLN A 214 -10.17 20.17 2.40
C GLN A 214 -11.67 20.23 2.75
N ASN A 215 -12.31 19.08 2.94
CA ASN A 215 -13.72 19.05 3.32
C ASN A 215 -13.91 19.48 4.78
N VAL A 216 -12.98 19.10 5.65
CA VAL A 216 -12.97 19.56 7.05
C VAL A 216 -12.73 21.07 7.12
N ILE A 217 -11.75 21.59 6.37
CA ILE A 217 -11.49 23.04 6.26
C ILE A 217 -12.77 23.76 5.84
N LYS A 218 -13.43 23.34 4.76
CA LYS A 218 -14.68 23.96 4.29
C LYS A 218 -15.81 23.93 5.33
N ALA A 219 -15.94 22.83 6.07
CA ALA A 219 -16.98 22.72 7.09
C ALA A 219 -16.70 23.67 8.27
N VAL A 220 -15.44 23.79 8.68
CA VAL A 220 -15.01 24.69 9.77
C VAL A 220 -15.13 26.16 9.36
N ASP A 221 -14.72 26.51 8.12
CA ASP A 221 -14.87 27.87 7.57
C ASP A 221 -16.34 28.28 7.49
N ALA A 222 -17.22 27.37 7.08
CA ALA A 222 -18.67 27.62 7.03
C ALA A 222 -19.29 27.87 8.43
N ALA A 223 -18.67 27.34 9.49
CA ALA A 223 -19.06 27.60 10.87
C ALA A 223 -18.43 28.89 11.45
N GLY A 224 -17.59 29.60 10.68
CA GLY A 224 -16.95 30.84 11.08
C GLY A 224 -15.67 30.68 11.89
N ALA A 225 -15.00 29.52 11.80
CA ALA A 225 -13.74 29.22 12.45
C ALA A 225 -12.64 28.90 11.43
N LEU A 226 -11.39 28.77 11.88
CA LEU A 226 -10.24 28.38 11.08
C LEU A 226 -9.78 26.96 11.46
N PHE A 227 -9.61 26.09 10.46
CA PHE A 227 -8.91 24.82 10.63
C PHE A 227 -7.43 24.99 10.32
N SER A 228 -6.58 24.83 11.34
CA SER A 228 -5.16 25.24 11.29
C SER A 228 -4.25 24.29 10.49
N VAL A 229 -4.65 23.05 10.24
CA VAL A 229 -3.83 22.06 9.49
C VAL A 229 -4.16 22.12 8.02
N ASP A 230 -3.27 22.74 7.22
CA ASP A 230 -3.50 23.04 5.81
C ASP A 230 -2.38 22.54 4.86
N PRO A 231 -2.05 21.23 4.86
CA PRO A 231 -0.98 20.72 4.00
C PRO A 231 -1.23 21.03 2.53
N ALA A 232 -0.15 21.14 1.74
CA ALA A 232 -0.26 21.37 0.30
C ALA A 232 -1.14 20.32 -0.41
N SER A 233 -1.15 19.09 0.12
CA SER A 233 -1.97 17.97 -0.34
C SER A 233 -3.41 17.97 0.21
N LYS A 234 -3.89 19.00 0.85
CA LYS A 234 -5.21 19.05 1.53
C LYS A 234 -6.41 18.61 0.69
N GLN A 235 -6.33 18.73 -0.62
CA GLN A 235 -7.38 18.25 -1.53
C GLN A 235 -7.44 16.72 -1.66
N ALA A 236 -6.36 16.02 -1.31
CA ALA A 236 -6.23 14.58 -1.39
C ALA A 236 -5.94 13.93 -0.02
N SER A 237 -5.23 14.60 0.88
CA SER A 237 -4.89 14.05 2.19
C SER A 237 -6.12 13.83 3.06
N SER A 238 -6.07 12.79 3.90
CA SER A 238 -7.11 12.49 4.89
C SER A 238 -6.63 12.87 6.30
N ILE A 239 -7.58 13.07 7.22
CA ILE A 239 -7.24 13.45 8.60
C ILE A 239 -6.44 12.35 9.30
N GLY A 240 -6.77 11.08 9.12
CA GLY A 240 -5.97 9.97 9.67
C GLY A 240 -4.55 9.93 9.09
N GLY A 241 -4.39 10.27 7.80
CA GLY A 241 -3.08 10.41 7.17
C GLY A 241 -2.30 11.60 7.76
N ASN A 242 -2.97 12.74 7.97
CA ASN A 242 -2.34 13.90 8.61
C ASN A 242 -1.84 13.57 10.03
N VAL A 243 -2.61 12.79 10.79
CA VAL A 243 -2.21 12.32 12.13
C VAL A 243 -1.01 11.38 12.04
N SER A 244 -1.04 10.41 11.14
CA SER A 244 0.00 9.40 11.00
C SER A 244 1.36 9.96 10.58
N GLU A 245 1.35 10.98 9.70
CA GLU A 245 2.55 11.59 9.13
C GLU A 245 2.89 12.94 9.77
N ASN A 246 2.13 13.35 10.78
CA ASN A 246 2.23 14.67 11.42
C ASN A 246 2.24 15.82 10.41
N ALA A 247 1.24 15.84 9.54
CA ALA A 247 1.17 16.82 8.46
C ALA A 247 1.12 18.26 8.99
N GLY A 248 1.87 19.12 8.33
CA GLY A 248 1.83 20.58 8.51
C GLY A 248 1.44 21.26 7.19
N GLY A 249 1.56 22.57 7.15
CA GLY A 249 1.30 23.40 5.99
C GLY A 249 1.82 24.82 6.25
N PRO A 250 1.51 25.80 5.39
CA PRO A 250 1.89 27.20 5.61
C PRO A 250 1.45 27.73 6.98
N SER A 251 0.25 27.35 7.42
CA SER A 251 -0.31 27.74 8.73
C SER A 251 0.43 27.13 9.94
N ALA A 252 1.26 26.10 9.72
CA ALA A 252 2.01 25.44 10.80
C ALA A 252 3.08 26.36 11.43
N PHE A 253 3.49 27.42 10.76
CA PHE A 253 4.37 28.43 11.36
C PHE A 253 3.73 29.07 12.60
N GLU A 254 2.46 29.40 12.51
CA GLU A 254 1.70 30.05 13.59
C GLU A 254 1.05 29.02 14.54
N TYR A 255 0.34 28.03 13.97
CA TYR A 255 -0.55 27.15 14.71
C TYR A 255 0.04 25.74 14.97
N GLY A 256 1.24 25.48 14.48
CA GLY A 256 1.86 24.15 14.59
C GLY A 256 1.33 23.13 13.58
N THR A 257 1.81 21.90 13.74
CA THR A 257 1.46 20.75 12.91
C THR A 257 0.21 20.04 13.41
N THR A 258 -0.12 18.90 12.84
CA THR A 258 -1.24 18.07 13.30
C THR A 258 -1.09 17.67 14.76
N LEU A 259 0.13 17.30 15.23
CA LEU A 259 0.39 16.94 16.61
C LEU A 259 0.03 18.07 17.59
N ASP A 260 0.35 19.31 17.22
CA ASP A 260 0.04 20.48 18.04
C ASP A 260 -1.46 20.67 18.24
N ASN A 261 -2.26 20.29 17.26
CA ASN A 261 -3.71 20.50 17.20
C ASN A 261 -4.53 19.26 17.57
N LEU A 262 -3.89 18.12 17.85
CA LEU A 262 -4.56 16.85 18.11
C LEU A 262 -4.92 16.75 19.61
N LEU A 263 -6.21 16.53 19.90
CA LEU A 263 -6.72 16.35 21.26
C LEU A 263 -6.89 14.89 21.64
N TRP A 264 -7.44 14.10 20.74
CA TRP A 264 -7.62 12.68 20.96
C TRP A 264 -7.81 11.93 19.65
N TRP A 265 -7.57 10.62 19.67
CA TRP A 265 -7.90 9.72 18.56
C TRP A 265 -8.22 8.32 19.05
N ARG A 266 -9.00 7.59 18.27
CA ARG A 266 -9.12 6.15 18.39
C ARG A 266 -8.22 5.48 17.36
N MET A 267 -7.61 4.37 17.75
CA MET A 267 -6.82 3.56 16.85
C MET A 267 -7.05 2.07 17.10
N VAL A 268 -6.82 1.29 16.08
CA VAL A 268 -6.76 -0.16 16.17
C VAL A 268 -5.31 -0.56 16.34
N THR A 269 -5.01 -1.28 17.41
CA THR A 269 -3.65 -1.79 17.70
C THR A 269 -3.28 -2.94 16.74
N PRO A 270 -1.99 -3.33 16.65
CA PRO A 270 -1.57 -4.51 15.91
C PRO A 270 -2.21 -5.84 16.39
N THR A 271 -2.78 -5.88 17.58
CA THR A 271 -3.53 -7.03 18.12
C THR A 271 -5.03 -6.99 17.77
N GLY A 272 -5.50 -5.92 17.13
CA GLY A 272 -6.91 -5.73 16.78
C GLY A 272 -7.76 -5.26 17.97
N GLU A 273 -7.16 -4.58 18.94
CA GLU A 273 -7.87 -3.90 20.01
C GLU A 273 -8.13 -2.46 19.61
N ILE A 274 -9.28 -1.92 20.00
CA ILE A 274 -9.61 -0.51 19.80
C ILE A 274 -9.26 0.23 21.09
N ILE A 275 -8.34 1.19 21.00
CA ILE A 275 -7.94 2.03 22.12
C ILE A 275 -8.21 3.50 21.80
N SER A 276 -8.40 4.29 22.84
CA SER A 276 -8.43 5.76 22.77
C SER A 276 -7.15 6.33 23.35
N VAL A 277 -6.65 7.38 22.71
CA VAL A 277 -5.50 8.14 23.20
C VAL A 277 -5.93 9.58 23.32
N GLU A 278 -5.79 10.16 24.49
CA GLU A 278 -6.26 11.51 24.81
C GLU A 278 -5.10 12.38 25.28
N ARG A 279 -5.12 13.62 24.86
CA ARG A 279 -4.15 14.62 25.32
C ARG A 279 -4.56 15.19 26.67
N GLU A 280 -3.66 15.16 27.62
CA GLU A 280 -3.94 15.59 28.99
C GLU A 280 -3.72 17.10 29.20
N ASN A 281 -2.77 17.69 28.46
CA ASN A 281 -2.29 19.06 28.70
C ASN A 281 -2.27 19.91 27.42
N HIS A 282 -3.41 20.12 26.74
CA HIS A 282 -3.41 20.96 25.53
C HIS A 282 -3.27 22.45 25.88
N PRO A 283 -2.17 23.15 25.50
CA PRO A 283 -1.93 24.55 25.88
C PRO A 283 -2.78 25.55 25.08
N ARG A 284 -3.56 25.11 24.08
CA ARG A 284 -4.34 25.91 23.13
C ARG A 284 -3.49 26.86 22.25
N HIS A 285 -2.22 26.54 22.07
CA HIS A 285 -1.28 27.18 21.17
C HIS A 285 -0.29 26.14 20.64
N LYS A 286 0.53 26.53 19.68
CA LYS A 286 1.63 25.68 19.17
C LYS A 286 2.56 25.29 20.32
N ILE A 287 2.94 24.01 20.39
CA ILE A 287 3.87 23.48 21.40
C ILE A 287 5.23 24.16 21.23
N LEU A 288 5.72 24.76 22.29
CA LEU A 288 7.04 25.36 22.32
C LEU A 288 8.12 24.29 22.59
N PRO A 289 9.40 24.54 22.22
CA PRO A 289 10.48 23.56 22.40
C PRO A 289 10.67 23.06 23.83
N GLU A 290 10.31 23.86 24.83
CA GLU A 290 10.39 23.54 26.27
C GLU A 290 9.15 22.82 26.79
N GLU A 291 8.09 22.75 26.01
CA GLU A 291 6.84 22.09 26.43
C GLU A 291 6.81 20.62 26.02
N THR A 292 6.11 19.81 26.79
CA THR A 292 5.92 18.38 26.52
C THR A 292 4.45 18.08 26.32
N ALA A 293 4.11 17.45 25.19
CA ALA A 293 2.78 16.91 24.96
C ALA A 293 2.63 15.57 25.72
N VAL A 294 1.63 15.48 26.58
CA VAL A 294 1.31 14.27 27.32
C VAL A 294 0.03 13.66 26.78
N PHE A 295 0.09 12.39 26.41
CA PHE A 295 -1.03 11.60 25.94
C PHE A 295 -1.24 10.38 26.83
N VAL A 296 -2.49 10.09 27.16
CA VAL A 296 -2.89 8.96 27.99
C VAL A 296 -3.67 7.95 27.15
N VAL A 297 -3.29 6.70 27.24
CA VAL A 297 -4.00 5.57 26.60
C VAL A 297 -5.13 5.12 27.53
N LYS A 298 -6.33 4.97 26.96
CA LYS A 298 -7.54 4.50 27.66
C LYS A 298 -8.14 3.28 26.98
#